data_3ed060863249838d18f76c6a3eb3a6c2
#
_entry.id   3ed060863249838d18f76c6a3eb3a6c2
#
_cell.length_a   1.000
_cell.length_b   1.000
_cell.length_c   1.000
_cell.angle_alpha   90.00
_cell.angle_beta   90.00
_cell.angle_gamma   90.00
#
_symmetry.space_group_name_H-M   'P 1'
#
loop_
_entity.id
_entity.type
_entity.pdbx_description
1 polymer ?
#
loop_
_entity_poly.entity_id
_entity_poly.type
_entity_poly.pdbx_seq_one_letter_code
_entity_poly.pdbx_strand_id
1 'polypeptide(L)'
;MFPTDGTLDRRGVLGAGAALAAALCCRPWPLLRRAVAEPTPASGPPRHMALVTWQVLAAVQELLLPQDDLGPGASTVNALGYLDAVLGEPGLEPDVAPRLQSGAERLDRLCRQHHRRPFVALEPALRERALLELDGQPEGRAWITELLGFLLEALLGDPARGANPDELGWKWLGYEPALPRPPHAGWRPRESS
;
A
#
# COMPACT_ATOMS: atom_id res chain seq x y z
N MET A 1 -15.10 -41.88 2.74
CA MET A 1 -15.40 -41.44 4.12
C MET A 1 -14.59 -40.19 4.40
N PHE A 2 -15.15 -39.03 4.09
CA PHE A 2 -14.48 -37.72 4.25
C PHE A 2 -14.88 -37.15 5.60
N PRO A 3 -13.96 -36.66 6.43
CA PRO A 3 -14.35 -35.95 7.64
C PRO A 3 -14.80 -34.52 7.29
N THR A 4 -16.08 -34.28 7.44
CA THR A 4 -16.68 -32.94 7.52
C THR A 4 -16.55 -32.48 8.97
N ASP A 5 -15.63 -31.58 9.27
CA ASP A 5 -15.75 -30.56 10.31
C ASP A 5 -14.55 -29.60 10.24
N GLY A 6 -14.73 -28.57 9.46
CA GLY A 6 -13.86 -27.41 9.40
C GLY A 6 -14.69 -26.15 9.51
N THR A 7 -15.29 -25.93 10.68
CA THR A 7 -15.83 -24.63 11.03
C THR A 7 -14.67 -23.63 11.04
N LEU A 8 -14.59 -22.80 9.99
CA LEU A 8 -13.71 -21.64 9.96
C LEU A 8 -14.16 -20.69 11.08
N ASP A 9 -13.52 -20.85 12.23
CA ASP A 9 -13.74 -19.95 13.35
C ASP A 9 -13.25 -18.55 12.96
N ARG A 10 -14.11 -17.54 13.11
CA ARG A 10 -13.81 -16.12 12.86
C ARG A 10 -12.54 -15.66 13.59
N ARG A 11 -12.19 -16.28 14.70
CA ARG A 11 -10.93 -16.04 15.43
C ARG A 11 -9.70 -16.53 14.67
N GLY A 12 -9.81 -17.63 13.89
CA GLY A 12 -8.73 -18.13 13.04
C GLY A 12 -8.43 -17.22 11.86
N VAL A 13 -9.47 -16.63 11.24
CA VAL A 13 -9.32 -15.69 10.12
C VAL A 13 -8.72 -14.37 10.60
N LEU A 14 -9.14 -13.86 11.77
CA LEU A 14 -8.55 -12.66 12.37
C LEU A 14 -7.11 -12.91 12.85
N GLY A 15 -6.82 -14.13 13.32
CA GLY A 15 -5.46 -14.54 13.69
C GLY A 15 -4.51 -14.65 12.49
N ALA A 16 -4.99 -15.14 11.35
CA ALA A 16 -4.20 -15.21 10.11
C ALA A 16 -3.93 -13.81 9.53
N GLY A 17 -4.91 -12.91 9.55
CA GLY A 17 -4.72 -11.52 9.14
C GLY A 17 -3.74 -10.75 10.05
N ALA A 18 -3.85 -10.95 11.37
CA ALA A 18 -2.92 -10.37 12.33
C ALA A 18 -1.51 -10.98 12.23
N ALA A 19 -1.39 -12.27 11.91
CA ALA A 19 -0.12 -12.94 11.69
C ALA A 19 0.57 -12.46 10.41
N LEU A 20 -0.19 -12.16 9.34
CA LEU A 20 0.36 -11.60 8.11
C LEU A 20 0.86 -10.16 8.34
N ALA A 21 0.09 -9.34 9.04
CA ALA A 21 0.51 -7.99 9.44
C ALA A 21 1.70 -8.03 10.39
N ALA A 22 1.72 -8.95 11.37
CA ALA A 22 2.84 -9.15 12.28
C ALA A 22 4.08 -9.73 11.58
N ALA A 23 3.91 -10.59 10.57
CA ALA A 23 5.02 -11.13 9.78
C ALA A 23 5.67 -10.05 8.91
N LEU A 24 4.91 -9.06 8.43
CA LEU A 24 5.43 -7.88 7.73
C LEU A 24 6.11 -6.89 8.69
N CYS A 25 5.58 -6.75 9.93
CA CYS A 25 6.13 -5.84 10.94
C CYS A 25 7.28 -6.42 11.77
N CYS A 26 7.36 -7.78 11.91
CA CYS A 26 8.36 -8.46 12.74
C CYS A 26 9.50 -9.10 11.96
N ARG A 27 9.56 -8.93 10.63
CA ARG A 27 10.74 -9.34 9.88
C ARG A 27 11.90 -8.44 10.34
N PRO A 28 13.01 -9.03 10.82
CA PRO A 28 14.22 -8.26 10.97
C PRO A 28 14.53 -7.68 9.59
N TRP A 29 14.45 -6.38 9.45
CA TRP A 29 14.64 -5.62 8.22
C TRP A 29 16.05 -5.97 7.69
N PRO A 30 16.17 -6.93 6.77
CA PRO A 30 17.49 -7.38 6.40
C PRO A 30 18.03 -6.48 5.33
N LEU A 31 19.14 -5.96 5.58
CA LEU A 31 20.29 -5.70 4.70
C LEU A 31 20.14 -6.14 3.22
N LEU A 32 19.06 -5.80 2.56
CA LEU A 32 18.95 -5.90 1.11
C LEU A 32 19.49 -4.62 0.51
N ARG A 33 20.83 -4.57 0.39
CA ARG A 33 21.52 -3.70 -0.57
C ARG A 33 21.08 -4.12 -1.98
N ARG A 34 19.90 -3.71 -2.39
CA ARG A 34 19.52 -3.71 -3.80
C ARG A 34 19.13 -2.29 -4.17
N ALA A 35 19.63 -1.84 -5.29
CA ALA A 35 19.24 -0.57 -5.87
C ALA A 35 17.71 -0.52 -5.94
N VAL A 36 17.10 0.27 -5.07
CA VAL A 36 15.70 0.62 -5.18
C VAL A 36 15.60 1.37 -6.50
N ALA A 37 14.98 0.74 -7.49
CA ALA A 37 14.70 1.41 -8.74
C ALA A 37 13.96 2.71 -8.40
N GLU A 38 14.37 3.80 -9.03
CA GLU A 38 13.65 5.07 -8.92
C GLU A 38 12.17 4.78 -9.24
N PRO A 39 11.22 5.16 -8.36
CA PRO A 39 9.82 4.86 -8.58
C PRO A 39 9.39 5.50 -9.89
N THR A 40 9.21 4.67 -10.90
CA THR A 40 8.62 5.11 -12.17
C THR A 40 7.13 5.26 -11.90
N PRO A 41 6.57 6.48 -11.99
CA PRO A 41 5.13 6.65 -11.81
C PRO A 41 4.41 5.87 -12.92
N ALA A 42 3.84 4.73 -12.57
CA ALA A 42 3.06 3.90 -13.49
C ALA A 42 1.77 4.58 -13.95
N SER A 43 1.42 5.69 -13.35
CA SER A 43 0.22 6.48 -13.64
C SER A 43 0.64 7.92 -13.80
N GLY A 44 0.13 8.63 -14.78
CA GLY A 44 0.43 10.05 -15.07
C GLY A 44 0.49 10.97 -13.83
N PRO A 45 0.50 12.30 -14.01
CA PRO A 45 0.61 13.23 -12.89
C PRO A 45 -0.55 13.03 -11.91
N PRO A 46 -0.31 13.23 -10.59
CA PRO A 46 -1.34 13.09 -9.57
C PRO A 46 -2.47 14.09 -9.81
N ARG A 47 -3.72 13.66 -9.54
CA ARG A 47 -4.92 14.49 -9.72
C ARG A 47 -5.41 15.08 -8.41
N HIS A 48 -5.14 14.42 -7.28
CA HIS A 48 -5.77 14.73 -6.00
C HIS A 48 -4.78 15.16 -4.91
N MET A 49 -3.48 15.25 -5.24
CA MET A 49 -2.47 15.75 -4.30
C MET A 49 -1.32 16.48 -5.00
N ALA A 50 -0.57 17.25 -4.24
CA ALA A 50 0.60 17.95 -4.76
C ALA A 50 1.70 16.95 -5.20
N LEU A 51 2.43 17.29 -6.27
CA LEU A 51 3.47 16.44 -6.83
C LEU A 51 4.54 16.05 -5.79
N VAL A 52 4.92 16.98 -4.90
CA VAL A 52 5.91 16.71 -3.85
C VAL A 52 5.41 15.64 -2.88
N THR A 53 4.15 15.74 -2.44
CA THR A 53 3.51 14.74 -1.57
C THR A 53 3.47 13.38 -2.28
N TRP A 54 3.09 13.37 -3.55
CA TRP A 54 3.04 12.19 -4.40
C TRP A 54 4.38 11.46 -4.45
N GLN A 55 5.47 12.19 -4.67
CA GLN A 55 6.82 11.62 -4.70
C GLN A 55 7.23 11.01 -3.36
N VAL A 56 6.88 11.66 -2.24
CA VAL A 56 7.15 11.10 -0.91
C VAL A 56 6.36 9.83 -0.69
N LEU A 57 5.05 9.82 -1.00
CA LEU A 57 4.20 8.64 -0.84
C LEU A 57 4.68 7.47 -1.72
N ALA A 58 5.06 7.74 -2.97
CA ALA A 58 5.65 6.72 -3.85
C ALA A 58 6.89 6.08 -3.22
N ALA A 59 7.83 6.89 -2.75
CA ALA A 59 9.05 6.40 -2.15
C ALA A 59 8.81 5.64 -0.82
N VAL A 60 7.80 6.02 -0.05
CA VAL A 60 7.40 5.29 1.17
C VAL A 60 6.73 3.96 0.81
N GLN A 61 5.85 3.93 -0.18
CA GLN A 61 5.21 2.69 -0.63
C GLN A 61 6.24 1.67 -1.11
N GLU A 62 7.29 2.09 -1.83
CA GLU A 62 8.39 1.21 -2.25
C GLU A 62 9.23 0.69 -1.06
N LEU A 63 9.34 1.43 0.03
CA LEU A 63 9.98 0.94 1.25
C LEU A 63 9.10 -0.06 2.00
N LEU A 64 7.78 0.13 2.00
CA LEU A 64 6.81 -0.74 2.67
C LEU A 64 6.58 -2.05 1.91
N LEU A 65 6.57 -1.99 0.59
CA LEU A 65 6.39 -3.14 -0.30
C LEU A 65 7.42 -3.07 -1.44
N PRO A 66 8.67 -3.47 -1.17
CA PRO A 66 9.72 -3.47 -2.18
C PRO A 66 9.50 -4.61 -3.20
N GLN A 67 9.89 -4.37 -4.46
CA GLN A 67 9.97 -5.41 -5.47
C GLN A 67 11.18 -6.30 -5.16
N ASP A 68 10.94 -7.57 -4.88
CA ASP A 68 12.00 -8.56 -4.65
C ASP A 68 11.63 -9.95 -5.17
N ASP A 69 12.48 -10.94 -4.90
CA ASP A 69 12.26 -12.33 -5.30
C ASP A 69 11.13 -13.01 -4.49
N LEU A 70 10.60 -12.33 -3.45
CA LEU A 70 9.55 -12.85 -2.58
C LEU A 70 8.15 -12.40 -3.01
N GLY A 71 8.04 -11.29 -3.75
CA GLY A 71 6.73 -10.80 -4.18
C GLY A 71 6.75 -9.52 -5.00
N PRO A 72 5.57 -9.08 -5.47
CA PRO A 72 5.44 -7.86 -6.25
C PRO A 72 5.65 -6.61 -5.38
N GLY A 73 6.29 -5.59 -5.96
CA GLY A 73 6.48 -4.28 -5.33
C GLY A 73 5.29 -3.34 -5.49
N ALA A 74 5.34 -2.22 -4.74
CA ALA A 74 4.28 -1.22 -4.73
C ALA A 74 3.99 -0.64 -6.13
N SER A 75 5.02 -0.33 -6.90
CA SER A 75 4.88 0.15 -8.29
C SER A 75 4.29 -0.92 -9.21
N THR A 76 4.70 -2.17 -9.04
CA THR A 76 4.22 -3.29 -9.86
C THR A 76 2.73 -3.53 -9.68
N VAL A 77 2.22 -3.36 -8.46
CA VAL A 77 0.78 -3.49 -8.18
C VAL A 77 0.00 -2.18 -8.41
N ASN A 78 0.65 -1.14 -8.91
CA ASN A 78 0.08 0.19 -9.14
C ASN A 78 -0.54 0.83 -7.87
N ALA A 79 0.11 0.65 -6.71
CA ALA A 79 -0.40 1.10 -5.43
C ALA A 79 -0.62 2.62 -5.38
N LEU A 80 0.26 3.39 -6.00
CA LEU A 80 0.17 4.83 -6.03
C LEU A 80 -1.00 5.32 -6.91
N GLY A 81 -1.19 4.71 -8.08
CA GLY A 81 -2.33 5.01 -8.95
C GLY A 81 -3.66 4.64 -8.32
N TYR A 82 -3.71 3.54 -7.57
CA TYR A 82 -4.87 3.17 -6.76
C TYR A 82 -5.19 4.23 -5.71
N LEU A 83 -4.19 4.68 -4.97
CA LEU A 83 -4.37 5.72 -3.95
C LEU A 83 -4.94 7.02 -4.56
N ASP A 84 -4.41 7.46 -5.71
CA ASP A 84 -4.94 8.64 -6.40
C ASP A 84 -6.40 8.47 -6.85
N ALA A 85 -6.77 7.25 -7.29
CA ALA A 85 -8.14 6.94 -7.66
C ALA A 85 -9.08 6.98 -6.44
N VAL A 86 -8.67 6.35 -5.33
CA VAL A 86 -9.43 6.34 -4.07
C VAL A 86 -9.64 7.76 -3.52
N LEU A 87 -8.61 8.61 -3.59
CA LEU A 87 -8.72 10.01 -3.15
C LEU A 87 -9.73 10.83 -3.98
N GLY A 88 -10.09 10.37 -5.18
CA GLY A 88 -11.14 10.95 -6.01
C GLY A 88 -12.53 10.38 -5.77
N GLU A 89 -12.70 9.36 -4.92
CA GLU A 89 -14.00 8.73 -4.68
C GLU A 89 -14.93 9.64 -3.86
N PRO A 90 -16.19 9.85 -4.30
CA PRO A 90 -17.13 10.77 -3.60
C PRO A 90 -17.50 10.34 -2.18
N GLY A 91 -17.28 9.08 -1.81
CA GLY A 91 -17.60 8.52 -0.50
C GLY A 91 -16.43 8.48 0.48
N LEU A 92 -15.25 8.93 0.06
CA LEU A 92 -14.08 8.95 0.93
C LEU A 92 -14.23 10.02 2.02
N GLU A 93 -13.76 9.71 3.23
CA GLU A 93 -13.69 10.70 4.32
C GLU A 93 -12.84 11.91 3.88
N PRO A 94 -13.34 13.15 4.07
CA PRO A 94 -12.72 14.35 3.50
C PRO A 94 -11.34 14.69 4.11
N ASP A 95 -10.98 14.11 5.24
CA ASP A 95 -9.72 14.34 5.95
C ASP A 95 -8.62 13.32 5.60
N VAL A 96 -8.90 12.29 4.80
CA VAL A 96 -7.89 11.29 4.37
C VAL A 96 -6.76 11.97 3.58
N ALA A 97 -7.08 12.74 2.54
CA ALA A 97 -6.05 13.41 1.75
C ALA A 97 -5.21 14.40 2.58
N PRO A 98 -5.80 15.27 3.43
CA PRO A 98 -5.05 16.10 4.37
C PRO A 98 -4.16 15.31 5.35
N ARG A 99 -4.62 14.18 5.88
CA ARG A 99 -3.80 13.33 6.76
C ARG A 99 -2.60 12.75 6.03
N LEU A 100 -2.79 12.20 4.83
CA LEU A 100 -1.71 11.66 4.02
C LEU A 100 -0.67 12.73 3.66
N GLN A 101 -1.13 13.92 3.28
CA GLN A 101 -0.25 15.05 3.01
C GLN A 101 0.54 15.47 4.25
N SER A 102 -0.13 15.63 5.39
CA SER A 102 0.50 16.05 6.65
C SER A 102 1.59 15.07 7.11
N GLY A 103 1.36 13.76 6.95
CA GLY A 103 2.36 12.75 7.27
C GLY A 103 3.57 12.81 6.35
N ALA A 104 3.37 12.97 5.03
CA ALA A 104 4.44 13.15 4.05
C ALA A 104 5.28 14.40 4.34
N GLU A 105 4.62 15.52 4.67
CA GLU A 105 5.29 16.77 5.06
C GLU A 105 6.08 16.62 6.35
N ARG A 106 5.56 15.86 7.32
CA ARG A 106 6.25 15.56 8.58
C ARG A 106 7.52 14.78 8.33
N LEU A 107 7.46 13.73 7.50
CA LEU A 107 8.60 12.92 7.10
C LEU A 107 9.67 13.76 6.38
N ASP A 108 9.25 14.58 5.42
CA ASP A 108 10.18 15.44 4.68
C ASP A 108 10.83 16.49 5.59
N ARG A 109 10.09 17.07 6.52
CA ARG A 109 10.60 18.00 7.53
C ARG A 109 11.63 17.35 8.45
N LEU A 110 11.37 16.14 8.95
CA LEU A 110 12.32 15.34 9.73
C LEU A 110 13.64 15.16 8.96
N CYS A 111 13.56 14.77 7.69
CA CYS A 111 14.73 14.57 6.86
C CYS A 111 15.52 15.87 6.63
N ARG A 112 14.84 16.99 6.37
CA ARG A 112 15.50 18.31 6.23
C ARG A 112 16.17 18.75 7.52
N GLN A 113 15.61 18.46 8.67
CA GLN A 113 16.22 18.78 9.97
C GLN A 113 17.50 17.99 10.22
N HIS A 114 17.49 16.67 9.98
CA HIS A 114 18.59 15.77 10.30
C HIS A 114 19.65 15.71 9.18
N HIS A 115 19.22 15.78 7.92
CA HIS A 115 20.10 15.54 6.76
C HIS A 115 20.23 16.75 5.83
N ARG A 116 19.52 17.86 6.09
CA ARG A 116 19.50 19.06 5.22
C ARG A 116 19.03 18.78 3.79
N ARG A 117 18.34 17.67 3.56
CA ARG A 117 17.85 17.20 2.24
C ARG A 117 16.42 16.70 2.37
N PRO A 118 15.59 16.84 1.32
CA PRO A 118 14.25 16.25 1.30
C PRO A 118 14.33 14.72 1.31
N PHE A 119 13.28 14.06 1.83
CA PHE A 119 13.20 12.60 1.93
C PHE A 119 13.54 11.89 0.63
N VAL A 120 12.95 12.33 -0.50
CA VAL A 120 13.16 11.71 -1.82
C VAL A 120 14.60 11.84 -2.35
N ALA A 121 15.38 12.78 -1.83
CA ALA A 121 16.77 13.00 -2.22
C ALA A 121 17.77 12.27 -1.30
N LEU A 122 17.30 11.51 -0.32
CA LEU A 122 18.13 10.70 0.55
C LEU A 122 18.47 9.35 -0.11
N GLU A 123 19.62 8.80 0.27
CA GLU A 123 19.96 7.42 -0.06
C GLU A 123 18.99 6.42 0.59
N PRO A 124 18.74 5.24 -0.02
CA PRO A 124 17.76 4.27 0.46
C PRO A 124 17.87 3.93 1.95
N ALA A 125 19.09 3.72 2.45
CA ALA A 125 19.31 3.39 3.86
C ALA A 125 18.95 4.55 4.81
N LEU A 126 19.07 5.80 4.36
CA LEU A 126 18.67 6.98 5.15
C LEU A 126 17.15 7.19 5.09
N ARG A 127 16.50 6.90 3.95
CA ARG A 127 15.03 6.91 3.84
C ARG A 127 14.41 5.91 4.81
N GLU A 128 14.95 4.69 4.85
CA GLU A 128 14.52 3.63 5.77
C GLU A 128 14.64 4.07 7.23
N ARG A 129 15.78 4.61 7.63
CA ARG A 129 15.99 5.12 9.00
C ARG A 129 15.03 6.24 9.36
N ALA A 130 14.80 7.18 8.44
CA ALA A 130 13.85 8.27 8.66
C ALA A 130 12.41 7.77 8.83
N LEU A 131 12.02 6.74 8.04
CA LEU A 131 10.71 6.13 8.16
C LEU A 131 10.57 5.38 9.49
N LEU A 132 11.58 4.64 9.94
CA LEU A 132 11.60 3.96 11.25
C LEU A 132 11.57 4.96 12.41
N GLU A 133 12.27 6.10 12.31
CA GLU A 133 12.23 7.16 13.31
C GLU A 133 10.82 7.76 13.39
N LEU A 134 10.16 7.97 12.26
CA LEU A 134 8.77 8.44 12.21
C LEU A 134 7.81 7.41 12.81
N ASP A 135 7.99 6.11 12.55
CA ASP A 135 7.19 5.02 13.13
C ASP A 135 7.31 4.96 14.66
N GLY A 136 8.41 5.39 15.22
CA GLY A 136 8.59 5.53 16.66
C GLY A 136 7.66 6.56 17.32
N GLN A 137 7.04 7.44 16.55
CA GLN A 137 6.11 8.48 16.98
C GLN A 137 4.65 8.01 16.78
N PRO A 138 3.72 8.21 17.75
CA PRO A 138 2.34 7.70 17.62
C PRO A 138 1.63 8.15 16.33
N GLU A 139 1.76 9.44 15.99
CA GLU A 139 1.12 9.99 14.78
C GLU A 139 1.80 9.52 13.50
N GLY A 140 3.11 9.30 13.55
CA GLY A 140 3.87 8.72 12.43
C GLY A 140 3.46 7.29 12.15
N ARG A 141 3.33 6.49 13.22
CA ARG A 141 2.83 5.11 13.14
C ARG A 141 1.41 5.04 12.60
N ALA A 142 0.52 5.90 13.06
CA ALA A 142 -0.86 5.94 12.57
C ALA A 142 -0.89 6.23 11.06
N TRP A 143 -0.09 7.19 10.59
CA TRP A 143 0.03 7.53 9.18
C TRP A 143 0.61 6.38 8.34
N ILE A 144 1.66 5.72 8.81
CA ILE A 144 2.25 4.55 8.14
C ILE A 144 1.23 3.41 8.06
N THR A 145 0.48 3.18 9.13
CA THR A 145 -0.57 2.16 9.17
C THR A 145 -1.69 2.46 8.18
N GLU A 146 -2.13 3.71 8.08
CA GLU A 146 -3.14 4.14 7.10
C GLU A 146 -2.64 3.92 5.67
N LEU A 147 -1.41 4.33 5.36
CA LEU A 147 -0.80 4.13 4.04
C LEU A 147 -0.61 2.65 3.71
N LEU A 148 -0.24 1.83 4.70
CA LEU A 148 -0.15 0.37 4.54
C LEU A 148 -1.53 -0.24 4.24
N GLY A 149 -2.61 0.28 4.81
CA GLY A 149 -3.98 -0.13 4.49
C GLY A 149 -4.27 0.02 2.99
N PHE A 150 -4.06 1.20 2.42
CA PHE A 150 -4.23 1.46 0.99
C PHE A 150 -3.31 0.59 0.11
N LEU A 151 -2.09 0.35 0.58
CA LEU A 151 -1.14 -0.51 -0.12
C LEU A 151 -1.61 -1.97 -0.18
N LEU A 152 -2.16 -2.48 0.91
CA LEU A 152 -2.75 -3.82 0.97
C LEU A 152 -4.03 -3.92 0.12
N GLU A 153 -4.86 -2.88 0.10
CA GLU A 153 -6.01 -2.81 -0.79
C GLU A 153 -5.60 -2.83 -2.27
N ALA A 154 -4.51 -2.12 -2.62
CA ALA A 154 -3.97 -2.15 -3.97
C ALA A 154 -3.40 -3.52 -4.35
N LEU A 155 -2.70 -4.19 -3.43
CA LEU A 155 -2.10 -5.51 -3.63
C LEU A 155 -3.15 -6.61 -3.78
N LEU A 156 -4.23 -6.55 -2.98
CA LEU A 156 -5.21 -7.62 -2.84
C LEU A 156 -6.54 -7.32 -3.53
N GLY A 157 -6.73 -6.09 -3.95
CA GLY A 157 -7.97 -5.62 -4.56
C GLY A 157 -8.26 -6.24 -5.93
N ASP A 158 -9.49 -6.05 -6.39
CA ASP A 158 -9.90 -6.45 -7.74
C ASP A 158 -9.18 -5.56 -8.76
N PRO A 159 -8.49 -6.13 -9.78
CA PRO A 159 -7.85 -5.38 -10.86
C PRO A 159 -8.74 -4.36 -11.57
N ALA A 160 -10.05 -4.56 -11.55
CA ALA A 160 -11.00 -3.59 -12.07
C ALA A 160 -10.96 -2.21 -11.40
N ARG A 161 -10.39 -2.14 -10.20
CA ARG A 161 -10.20 -0.89 -9.45
C ARG A 161 -8.91 -0.15 -9.81
N GLY A 162 -8.16 -0.63 -10.81
CA GLY A 162 -6.96 0.03 -11.31
C GLY A 162 -5.67 -0.32 -10.56
N ALA A 163 -5.71 -1.29 -9.66
CA ALA A 163 -4.54 -1.87 -8.99
C ALA A 163 -4.45 -3.38 -9.24
N ASN A 164 -3.44 -4.04 -8.69
CA ASN A 164 -3.24 -5.48 -8.82
C ASN A 164 -3.33 -5.97 -10.29
N PRO A 165 -2.58 -5.34 -11.23
CA PRO A 165 -2.64 -5.69 -12.65
C PRO A 165 -2.33 -7.17 -12.83
N ASP A 166 -3.02 -7.81 -13.78
CA ASP A 166 -2.87 -9.24 -14.06
C ASP A 166 -3.01 -10.16 -12.84
N GLU A 167 -3.69 -9.69 -11.79
CA GLU A 167 -3.92 -10.45 -10.55
C GLU A 167 -2.62 -10.81 -9.81
N LEU A 168 -1.60 -10.00 -9.94
CA LEU A 168 -0.25 -10.29 -9.42
C LEU A 168 -0.25 -10.59 -7.91
N GLY A 169 -0.96 -9.80 -7.11
CA GLY A 169 -1.07 -10.04 -5.68
C GLY A 169 -1.83 -11.33 -5.35
N TRP A 170 -2.87 -11.65 -6.11
CA TRP A 170 -3.61 -12.89 -5.94
C TRP A 170 -2.77 -14.11 -6.33
N LYS A 171 -2.08 -14.07 -7.47
CA LYS A 171 -1.17 -15.12 -7.91
C LYS A 171 -0.04 -15.35 -6.92
N TRP A 172 0.50 -14.26 -6.37
CA TRP A 172 1.53 -14.32 -5.33
C TRP A 172 1.05 -15.03 -4.06
N LEU A 173 -0.21 -14.82 -3.66
CA LEU A 173 -0.83 -15.49 -2.51
C LEU A 173 -1.37 -16.89 -2.83
N GLY A 174 -1.36 -17.32 -4.10
CA GLY A 174 -2.05 -18.54 -4.52
C GLY A 174 -3.56 -18.45 -4.40
N TYR A 175 -4.12 -17.22 -4.45
CA TYR A 175 -5.57 -17.01 -4.41
C TYR A 175 -6.19 -17.11 -5.80
N GLU A 176 -7.19 -17.96 -5.92
CA GLU A 176 -8.05 -18.07 -7.11
C GLU A 176 -9.47 -17.64 -6.74
N PRO A 177 -10.06 -16.66 -7.46
CA PRO A 177 -11.42 -16.25 -7.19
C PRO A 177 -12.39 -17.41 -7.46
N ALA A 178 -13.20 -17.78 -6.45
CA ALA A 178 -14.10 -18.92 -6.51
C ALA A 178 -15.31 -18.74 -7.45
N LEU A 179 -15.59 -17.51 -7.88
CA LEU A 179 -16.70 -17.16 -8.77
C LEU A 179 -16.20 -16.44 -10.01
N PRO A 180 -16.75 -16.73 -11.21
CA PRO A 180 -16.46 -15.96 -12.40
C PRO A 180 -16.81 -14.49 -12.13
N ARG A 181 -15.88 -13.57 -12.44
CA ARG A 181 -16.17 -12.15 -12.36
C ARG A 181 -17.31 -11.79 -13.31
N PRO A 182 -18.29 -11.00 -12.85
CA PRO A 182 -19.21 -10.39 -13.80
C PRO A 182 -18.39 -9.54 -14.79
N PRO A 183 -18.72 -9.60 -16.08
CA PRO A 183 -18.03 -8.79 -17.08
C PRO A 183 -18.16 -7.31 -16.66
N HIS A 184 -17.03 -6.61 -16.55
CA HIS A 184 -16.97 -5.22 -16.08
C HIS A 184 -17.70 -4.19 -16.96
N ALA A 185 -18.06 -4.57 -18.19
CA ALA A 185 -18.85 -3.77 -19.08
C ALA A 185 -20.35 -3.89 -18.68
N GLY A 186 -20.82 -3.04 -17.78
CA GLY A 186 -22.25 -2.82 -17.63
C GLY A 186 -22.94 -3.31 -16.37
N TRP A 187 -22.24 -3.48 -15.25
CA TRP A 187 -22.96 -3.63 -13.99
C TRP A 187 -23.75 -2.34 -13.70
N ARG A 188 -25.07 -2.44 -13.92
CA ARG A 188 -26.05 -1.45 -13.44
C ARG A 188 -26.69 -2.02 -12.18
N PRO A 189 -26.82 -1.23 -11.09
CA PRO A 189 -27.67 -1.63 -9.97
C PRO A 189 -29.04 -1.99 -10.52
N ARG A 190 -29.60 -3.11 -10.08
CA ARG A 190 -31.02 -3.39 -10.33
C ARG A 190 -31.81 -2.25 -9.71
N GLU A 191 -32.52 -1.51 -10.51
CA GLU A 191 -33.55 -0.63 -10.02
C GLU A 191 -34.57 -1.51 -9.28
N SER A 192 -34.69 -1.26 -7.97
CA SER A 192 -35.69 -1.89 -7.13
C SER A 192 -37.07 -1.41 -7.61
N SER A 193 -37.85 -2.33 -8.19
CA SER A 193 -39.27 -2.13 -8.52
C SER A 193 -40.09 -2.06 -7.24
#